data_890dab18d7c841192ea160dd9de3c1a6
#
_entry.id   890dab18d7c841192ea160dd9de3c1a6
#
_cell.length_a   1.000
_cell.length_b   1.000
_cell.length_c   1.000
_cell.angle_alpha   90.00
_cell.angle_beta   90.00
_cell.angle_gamma   90.00
#
_symmetry.space_group_name_H-M   'P 1'
#
loop_
_entity.id
_entity.type
_entity.pdbx_description
1 polymer ?
#
loop_
_entity_poly.entity_id
_entity_poly.type
_entity_poly.pdbx_seq_one_letter_code
_entity_poly.pdbx_strand_id
1 'polypeptide(L)'
;RNETYKLNDRRLAGFNSLFATASIEAAKRYYVAFQKAQAESLPDKKLKIGIIYSYAPNEEDPDGLLAEEGFETESLDKSSRDFLESAIGDFNKMFGTSWDTSSDNFQGYYKDLAMRLKNREIDIVIVVNMFLTGFDATTLNTLWVDKNLRQHGLLQAFSRTNRILNRVKTYGNIVCFRDLEKATQDSISLFG
;
A
#
# COMPACT_ATOMS: atom_id res chain seq x y z
N ARG A 1 1.30 -9.42 -11.53
CA ARG A 1 2.70 -9.71 -11.92
C ARG A 1 2.82 -10.59 -13.15
N ASN A 2 1.85 -11.45 -13.43
CA ASN A 2 1.90 -12.33 -14.60
C ASN A 2 1.68 -11.60 -15.93
N GLU A 3 1.10 -10.42 -15.91
CA GLU A 3 0.93 -9.59 -17.10
C GLU A 3 2.15 -8.68 -17.30
N THR A 4 3.22 -9.24 -17.80
CA THR A 4 4.34 -8.46 -18.32
C THR A 4 4.02 -8.08 -19.76
N TYR A 5 4.09 -6.81 -20.09
CA TYR A 5 4.01 -6.37 -21.47
C TYR A 5 5.36 -5.82 -21.91
N LYS A 6 5.66 -5.96 -23.20
CA LYS A 6 6.85 -5.38 -23.80
C LYS A 6 6.52 -3.99 -24.31
N LEU A 7 7.32 -3.02 -23.93
CA LEU A 7 7.35 -1.71 -24.54
C LEU A 7 8.75 -1.48 -25.10
N ASN A 8 8.88 -1.28 -26.39
CA ASN A 8 10.16 -1.05 -27.07
C ASN A 8 11.20 -2.15 -26.75
N ASP A 9 10.82 -3.41 -26.89
CA ASP A 9 11.62 -4.60 -26.61
C ASP A 9 12.14 -4.74 -25.16
N ARG A 10 11.79 -3.82 -24.26
CA ARG A 10 12.07 -3.95 -22.83
C ARG A 10 10.94 -4.70 -22.14
N ARG A 11 11.30 -5.71 -21.38
CA ARG A 11 10.36 -6.39 -20.48
C ARG A 11 10.06 -5.46 -19.32
N LEU A 12 8.85 -4.93 -19.29
CA LEU A 12 8.39 -4.12 -18.17
C LEU A 12 7.94 -5.04 -17.03
N ALA A 13 8.23 -4.66 -15.79
CA ALA A 13 7.60 -5.25 -14.62
C ALA A 13 6.07 -5.14 -14.75
N GLY A 14 5.36 -6.14 -14.26
CA GLY A 14 3.90 -6.13 -14.23
C GLY A 14 3.33 -4.97 -13.40
N PHE A 15 2.03 -4.89 -13.36
CA PHE A 15 1.34 -3.92 -12.50
C PHE A 15 1.58 -4.19 -11.02
N ASN A 16 1.49 -3.16 -10.22
CA ASN A 16 1.64 -3.22 -8.78
C ASN A 16 0.32 -3.03 -8.04
N SER A 17 0.36 -3.18 -6.73
CA SER A 17 -0.82 -3.14 -5.89
C SER A 17 -0.56 -2.51 -4.52
N LEU A 18 -1.65 -2.01 -3.91
CA LEU A 18 -1.70 -1.68 -2.49
C LEU A 18 -2.49 -2.75 -1.73
N PHE A 19 -2.11 -2.99 -0.50
CA PHE A 19 -2.83 -3.85 0.43
C PHE A 19 -3.20 -3.07 1.69
N ALA A 20 -4.43 -2.62 1.76
CA ALA A 20 -4.98 -1.88 2.89
C ALA A 20 -5.43 -2.84 4.00
N THR A 21 -4.87 -2.66 5.19
CA THR A 21 -5.15 -3.48 6.37
C THR A 21 -5.83 -2.67 7.47
N ALA A 22 -6.60 -3.34 8.33
CA ALA A 22 -7.38 -2.70 9.37
C ALA A 22 -6.53 -2.15 10.52
N SER A 23 -5.32 -2.67 10.72
CA SER A 23 -4.47 -2.27 11.85
C SER A 23 -3.00 -2.57 11.56
N ILE A 24 -2.13 -1.96 12.37
CA ILE A 24 -0.68 -2.22 12.33
C ILE A 24 -0.39 -3.70 12.58
N GLU A 25 -1.08 -4.33 13.53
CA GLU A 25 -0.89 -5.76 13.82
C GLU A 25 -1.30 -6.65 12.64
N ALA A 26 -2.35 -6.28 11.90
CA ALA A 26 -2.71 -6.97 10.67
C ALA A 26 -1.64 -6.78 9.59
N ALA A 27 -1.14 -5.56 9.41
CA ALA A 27 -0.07 -5.26 8.46
C ALA A 27 1.20 -6.08 8.74
N LYS A 28 1.63 -6.15 10.00
CA LYS A 28 2.78 -6.96 10.45
C LYS A 28 2.58 -8.44 10.11
N ARG A 29 1.41 -9.01 10.43
CA ARG A 29 1.08 -10.42 10.14
C ARG A 29 1.11 -10.73 8.64
N TYR A 30 0.54 -9.86 7.81
CA TYR A 30 0.57 -10.03 6.36
C TYR A 30 2.00 -9.93 5.82
N TYR A 31 2.79 -8.97 6.28
CA TYR A 31 4.19 -8.84 5.86
C TYR A 31 4.99 -10.12 6.14
N VAL A 32 4.89 -10.65 7.36
CA VAL A 32 5.54 -11.91 7.74
C VAL A 32 5.02 -13.10 6.92
N ALA A 33 3.71 -13.17 6.67
CA ALA A 33 3.12 -14.23 5.87
C ALA A 33 3.64 -14.21 4.43
N PHE A 34 3.75 -13.04 3.80
CA PHE A 34 4.36 -12.91 2.48
C PHE A 34 5.83 -13.31 2.47
N GLN A 35 6.61 -12.90 3.47
CA GLN A 35 8.02 -13.31 3.58
C GLN A 35 8.16 -14.84 3.69
N LYS A 36 7.33 -15.49 4.51
CA LYS A 36 7.30 -16.94 4.64
C LYS A 36 6.88 -17.63 3.34
N ALA A 37 5.79 -17.17 2.73
CA ALA A 37 5.24 -17.78 1.51
C ALA A 37 6.21 -17.76 0.33
N GLN A 38 7.15 -16.83 0.32
CA GLN A 38 8.14 -16.73 -0.75
C GLN A 38 9.59 -17.10 -0.33
N ALA A 39 9.76 -17.65 0.89
CA ALA A 39 11.09 -17.99 1.39
C ALA A 39 11.81 -18.97 0.45
N GLU A 40 11.11 -19.97 -0.06
CA GLU A 40 11.62 -21.00 -0.96
C GLU A 40 11.56 -20.62 -2.46
N SER A 41 11.03 -19.44 -2.77
CA SER A 41 10.92 -18.97 -4.14
C SER A 41 12.28 -18.55 -4.68
N LEU A 42 12.51 -18.78 -5.98
CA LEU A 42 13.69 -18.26 -6.66
C LEU A 42 13.74 -16.73 -6.58
N PRO A 43 14.92 -16.11 -6.48
CA PRO A 43 15.07 -14.66 -6.30
C PRO A 43 14.32 -13.81 -7.35
N ASP A 44 14.31 -14.25 -8.60
CA ASP A 44 13.63 -13.61 -9.72
C ASP A 44 12.10 -13.73 -9.67
N LYS A 45 11.59 -14.65 -8.87
CA LYS A 45 10.14 -14.87 -8.65
C LYS A 45 9.61 -14.23 -7.38
N LYS A 46 10.48 -13.78 -6.48
CA LYS A 46 10.07 -13.11 -5.25
C LYS A 46 9.40 -11.77 -5.57
N LEU A 47 8.32 -11.48 -4.85
CA LEU A 47 7.70 -10.16 -4.86
C LEU A 47 8.56 -9.20 -4.04
N LYS A 48 8.72 -7.99 -4.55
CA LYS A 48 9.26 -6.88 -3.79
C LYS A 48 8.14 -6.23 -2.99
N ILE A 49 8.21 -6.34 -1.68
CA ILE A 49 7.14 -5.93 -0.77
C ILE A 49 7.64 -4.79 0.09
N GLY A 50 6.89 -3.68 0.07
CA GLY A 50 7.05 -2.59 1.01
C GLY A 50 5.96 -2.64 2.09
N ILE A 51 6.21 -2.03 3.23
CA ILE A 51 5.23 -1.82 4.28
C ILE A 51 5.42 -0.43 4.87
N ILE A 52 4.31 0.27 5.09
CA ILE A 52 4.37 1.59 5.72
C ILE A 52 3.13 1.83 6.57
N TYR A 53 3.34 2.37 7.75
CA TYR A 53 2.31 2.86 8.65
C TYR A 53 2.90 3.91 9.58
N SER A 54 2.06 4.78 10.09
CA SER A 54 2.36 5.74 11.14
C SER A 54 1.35 5.60 12.27
N TYR A 55 1.56 6.32 13.35
CA TYR A 55 0.56 6.41 14.40
C TYR A 55 -0.70 7.09 13.83
N ALA A 56 -1.82 6.40 13.92
CA ALA A 56 -3.13 6.98 13.71
C ALA A 56 -3.96 6.69 14.95
N PRO A 57 -4.63 7.69 15.54
CA PRO A 57 -5.56 7.42 16.63
C PRO A 57 -6.62 6.43 16.15
N ASN A 58 -6.96 5.48 17.02
CA ASN A 58 -7.95 4.43 16.73
C ASN A 58 -9.40 4.95 16.68
N GLU A 59 -9.62 6.23 16.61
CA GLU A 59 -10.94 6.81 16.50
C GLU A 59 -11.45 6.63 15.07
N GLU A 60 -12.50 5.82 14.93
CA GLU A 60 -13.29 5.79 13.69
C GLU A 60 -13.95 7.15 13.54
N ASP A 61 -13.56 7.91 12.51
CA ASP A 61 -14.25 9.13 12.15
C ASP A 61 -15.70 8.79 11.77
N PRO A 62 -16.72 9.41 12.41
CA PRO A 62 -18.12 9.16 12.09
C PRO A 62 -18.46 9.40 10.62
N ASP A 63 -17.79 10.36 9.98
CA ASP A 63 -17.96 10.70 8.56
C ASP A 63 -17.16 9.81 7.62
N GLY A 64 -16.45 8.79 8.14
CA GLY A 64 -15.67 7.83 7.36
C GLY A 64 -14.46 8.45 6.68
N LEU A 65 -14.00 9.62 7.12
CA LEU A 65 -12.77 10.20 6.63
C LEU A 65 -11.58 9.32 7.02
N LEU A 66 -10.67 9.12 6.09
CA LEU A 66 -9.36 8.53 6.41
C LEU A 66 -8.52 9.62 7.08
N ALA A 67 -7.85 9.27 8.17
CA ALA A 67 -6.91 10.17 8.82
C ALA A 67 -5.92 10.72 7.78
N GLU A 68 -5.62 12.00 7.84
CA GLU A 68 -4.58 12.60 7.02
C GLU A 68 -3.26 11.85 7.23
N GLU A 69 -2.42 11.82 6.19
CA GLU A 69 -1.13 11.15 6.26
C GLU A 69 -0.24 11.81 7.31
N GLY A 70 -0.17 11.22 8.50
CA GLY A 70 0.76 11.61 9.55
C GLY A 70 2.08 10.88 9.41
N PHE A 71 3.19 11.54 9.73
CA PHE A 71 4.53 10.93 9.71
C PHE A 71 5.05 10.64 11.13
N GLU A 72 4.16 10.62 12.12
CA GLU A 72 4.50 10.43 13.51
C GLU A 72 4.79 8.94 13.80
N THR A 73 6.06 8.60 13.85
CA THR A 73 6.51 7.26 14.25
C THR A 73 6.85 7.20 15.74
N GLU A 74 7.09 8.33 16.37
CA GLU A 74 7.46 8.42 17.80
C GLU A 74 6.32 7.98 18.73
N SER A 75 5.07 8.19 18.30
CA SER A 75 3.88 7.79 19.02
C SER A 75 3.51 6.30 18.86
N LEU A 76 4.24 5.56 18.01
CA LEU A 76 4.08 4.12 17.88
C LEU A 76 4.57 3.41 19.15
N ASP A 77 3.88 2.34 19.54
CA ASP A 77 4.41 1.45 20.55
C ASP A 77 5.75 0.85 20.09
N LYS A 78 6.60 0.49 21.07
CA LYS A 78 7.95 0.03 20.79
C LYS A 78 7.97 -1.17 19.84
N SER A 79 7.09 -2.14 19.99
CA SER A 79 7.04 -3.34 19.14
C SER A 79 6.70 -2.99 17.69
N SER A 80 5.77 -2.07 17.46
CA SER A 80 5.39 -1.62 16.14
C SER A 80 6.50 -0.80 15.47
N ARG A 81 7.19 0.04 16.24
CA ARG A 81 8.32 0.81 15.74
C ARG A 81 9.50 -0.08 15.39
N ASP A 82 9.88 -1.01 16.29
CA ASP A 82 11.00 -1.95 16.05
C ASP A 82 10.72 -2.84 14.82
N PHE A 83 9.47 -3.26 14.63
CA PHE A 83 9.07 -4.00 13.44
C PHE A 83 9.20 -3.17 12.16
N LEU A 84 8.72 -1.93 12.17
CA LEU A 84 8.83 -1.01 11.04
C LEU A 84 10.29 -0.75 10.68
N GLU A 85 11.14 -0.53 11.68
CA GLU A 85 12.59 -0.37 11.52
C GLU A 85 13.22 -1.58 10.83
N SER A 86 12.85 -2.79 11.26
CA SER A 86 13.32 -4.03 10.63
C SER A 86 12.87 -4.14 9.17
N ALA A 87 11.62 -3.79 8.87
CA ALA A 87 11.07 -3.84 7.53
C ALA A 87 11.70 -2.76 6.61
N ILE A 88 11.99 -1.58 7.14
CA ILE A 88 12.77 -0.54 6.45
C ILE A 88 14.20 -1.05 6.20
N GLY A 89 14.79 -1.77 7.14
CA GLY A 89 16.08 -2.43 6.95
C GLY A 89 16.08 -3.43 5.78
N ASP A 90 15.01 -4.18 5.59
CA ASP A 90 14.86 -5.08 4.42
C ASP A 90 14.71 -4.28 3.11
N PHE A 91 13.99 -3.17 3.13
CA PHE A 91 13.91 -2.25 2.01
C PHE A 91 15.27 -1.65 1.66
N ASN A 92 16.02 -1.21 2.67
CA ASN A 92 17.38 -0.66 2.49
C ASN A 92 18.31 -1.68 1.82
N LYS A 93 18.26 -2.95 2.25
CA LYS A 93 19.04 -4.04 1.61
C LYS A 93 18.63 -4.25 0.15
N MET A 94 17.32 -4.15 -0.14
CA MET A 94 16.78 -4.35 -1.49
C MET A 94 17.21 -3.26 -2.47
N PHE A 95 17.35 -2.03 -2.00
CA PHE A 95 17.53 -0.85 -2.85
C PHE A 95 18.83 -0.07 -2.60
N GLY A 96 19.66 -0.49 -1.65
CA GLY A 96 20.92 0.19 -1.32
C GLY A 96 20.71 1.56 -0.68
N THR A 97 19.71 1.70 0.18
CA THR A 97 19.36 2.94 0.89
C THR A 97 19.70 2.83 2.39
N SER A 98 19.48 3.91 3.15
CA SER A 98 19.78 3.97 4.58
C SER A 98 18.68 4.69 5.37
N TRP A 99 17.41 4.44 5.04
CA TRP A 99 16.26 5.00 5.74
C TRP A 99 16.07 4.33 7.11
N ASP A 100 15.44 5.04 8.03
CA ASP A 100 15.07 4.58 9.36
C ASP A 100 13.75 5.22 9.82
N THR A 101 13.32 4.92 11.04
CA THR A 101 12.07 5.44 11.63
C THR A 101 12.21 6.82 12.28
N SER A 102 13.35 7.50 12.21
CA SER A 102 13.47 8.88 12.66
C SER A 102 12.66 9.81 11.74
N SER A 103 12.17 10.91 12.29
CA SER A 103 11.19 11.78 11.63
C SER A 103 11.55 12.15 10.19
N ASP A 104 12.76 12.71 9.98
CA ASP A 104 13.21 13.16 8.65
C ASP A 104 13.48 12.00 7.69
N ASN A 105 14.10 10.92 8.19
CA ASN A 105 14.38 9.74 7.40
C ASN A 105 13.12 8.96 7.05
N PHE A 106 12.12 8.95 7.94
CA PHE A 106 10.84 8.31 7.64
C PHE A 106 10.08 9.02 6.52
N GLN A 107 10.12 10.36 6.47
CA GLN A 107 9.59 11.11 5.33
C GLN A 107 10.35 10.79 4.04
N GLY A 108 11.67 10.63 4.13
CA GLY A 108 12.52 10.18 3.01
C GLY A 108 12.13 8.79 2.53
N TYR A 109 11.94 7.84 3.46
CA TYR A 109 11.44 6.49 3.17
C TYR A 109 10.08 6.52 2.47
N TYR A 110 9.12 7.29 2.97
CA TYR A 110 7.81 7.47 2.33
C TYR A 110 7.92 7.92 0.87
N LYS A 111 8.73 8.96 0.62
CA LYS A 111 8.92 9.52 -0.74
C LYS A 111 9.60 8.51 -1.67
N ASP A 112 10.61 7.80 -1.20
CA ASP A 112 11.33 6.79 -1.97
C ASP A 112 10.41 5.59 -2.27
N LEU A 113 9.68 5.09 -1.28
CA LEU A 113 8.68 4.02 -1.44
C LEU A 113 7.61 4.41 -2.47
N ALA A 114 7.08 5.64 -2.38
CA ALA A 114 6.11 6.19 -3.32
C ALA A 114 6.65 6.26 -4.75
N MET A 115 7.88 6.75 -4.92
CA MET A 115 8.54 6.85 -6.22
C MET A 115 8.78 5.46 -6.82
N ARG A 116 9.28 4.51 -6.03
CA ARG A 116 9.51 3.14 -6.49
C ARG A 116 8.23 2.41 -6.84
N LEU A 117 7.14 2.66 -6.11
CA LEU A 117 5.84 2.14 -6.47
C LEU A 117 5.36 2.72 -7.81
N LYS A 118 5.52 4.02 -8.04
CA LYS A 118 5.21 4.66 -9.34
C LYS A 118 6.06 4.11 -10.49
N ASN A 119 7.32 3.81 -10.24
CA ASN A 119 8.26 3.27 -11.20
C ASN A 119 8.14 1.75 -11.39
N ARG A 120 7.24 1.08 -10.69
CA ARG A 120 7.05 -0.38 -10.74
C ARG A 120 8.26 -1.17 -10.24
N GLU A 121 9.05 -0.58 -9.38
CA GLU A 121 10.18 -1.25 -8.72
C GLU A 121 9.73 -2.09 -7.53
N ILE A 122 8.50 -1.86 -7.03
CA ILE A 122 7.84 -2.58 -5.95
C ILE A 122 6.55 -3.20 -6.47
N ASP A 123 6.29 -4.46 -6.11
CA ASP A 123 5.13 -5.22 -6.55
C ASP A 123 3.90 -4.95 -5.68
N ILE A 124 4.08 -4.84 -4.36
CA ILE A 124 3.00 -4.62 -3.40
C ILE A 124 3.47 -3.77 -2.22
N VAL A 125 2.64 -2.83 -1.79
CA VAL A 125 2.85 -2.09 -0.54
C VAL A 125 1.70 -2.37 0.42
N ILE A 126 2.05 -2.82 1.63
CA ILE A 126 1.10 -3.04 2.72
C ILE A 126 0.98 -1.74 3.51
N VAL A 127 -0.25 -1.28 3.70
CA VAL A 127 -0.55 0.00 4.34
C VAL A 127 -1.68 -0.14 5.37
N VAL A 128 -1.72 0.78 6.32
CA VAL A 128 -2.89 0.91 7.22
C VAL A 128 -3.79 2.05 6.74
N ASN A 129 -3.29 3.28 6.71
CA ASN A 129 -3.99 4.45 6.20
C ASN A 129 -3.22 5.17 5.10
N MET A 130 -1.88 5.18 5.21
CA MET A 130 -1.01 5.87 4.26
C MET A 130 -1.23 5.37 2.83
N PHE A 131 -1.06 6.24 1.84
CA PHE A 131 -1.33 6.01 0.42
C PHE A 131 -2.80 5.77 0.03
N LEU A 132 -3.72 5.66 0.97
CA LEU A 132 -5.14 5.55 0.65
C LEU A 132 -5.75 6.92 0.30
N THR A 133 -5.13 8.00 0.76
CA THR A 133 -5.45 9.38 0.39
C THR A 133 -4.25 10.02 -0.31
N GLY A 134 -4.46 11.00 -1.15
CA GLY A 134 -3.37 11.81 -1.75
C GLY A 134 -2.40 11.13 -2.71
N PHE A 135 -2.22 9.82 -2.65
CA PHE A 135 -1.28 9.11 -3.51
C PHE A 135 -1.84 8.86 -4.91
N ASP A 136 -1.04 9.12 -5.93
CA ASP A 136 -1.39 8.90 -7.33
C ASP A 136 -0.30 8.13 -8.08
N ALA A 137 -0.69 6.98 -8.63
CA ALA A 137 0.19 6.15 -9.46
C ALA A 137 -0.62 5.47 -10.56
N THR A 138 -0.34 5.80 -11.81
CA THR A 138 -1.03 5.22 -12.98
C THR A 138 -0.78 3.71 -13.13
N THR A 139 0.31 3.21 -12.58
CA THR A 139 0.71 1.80 -12.60
C THR A 139 0.02 0.95 -11.54
N LEU A 140 -0.60 1.59 -10.54
CA LEU A 140 -1.32 0.90 -9.48
C LEU A 140 -2.60 0.29 -10.05
N ASN A 141 -2.65 -1.04 -10.10
CA ASN A 141 -3.73 -1.77 -10.75
C ASN A 141 -4.72 -2.39 -9.78
N THR A 142 -4.26 -2.87 -8.64
CA THR A 142 -5.10 -3.59 -7.68
C THR A 142 -4.99 -3.01 -6.29
N LEU A 143 -6.14 -2.78 -5.67
CA LEU A 143 -6.27 -2.50 -4.25
C LEU A 143 -6.86 -3.74 -3.56
N TRP A 144 -6.09 -4.34 -2.67
CA TRP A 144 -6.55 -5.39 -1.77
C TRP A 144 -7.01 -4.74 -0.47
N VAL A 145 -8.21 -5.06 0.00
CA VAL A 145 -8.83 -4.39 1.15
C VAL A 145 -9.22 -5.41 2.22
N ASP A 146 -8.48 -5.42 3.31
CA ASP A 146 -8.85 -6.09 4.56
C ASP A 146 -9.10 -5.06 5.66
N LYS A 147 -10.01 -4.14 5.37
CA LYS A 147 -10.37 -3.00 6.23
C LYS A 147 -11.83 -2.62 6.01
N ASN A 148 -12.49 -2.19 7.07
CA ASN A 148 -13.84 -1.64 6.98
C ASN A 148 -13.75 -0.17 6.54
N LEU A 149 -13.83 0.05 5.24
CA LEU A 149 -13.91 1.38 4.66
C LEU A 149 -15.36 1.83 4.54
N ARG A 150 -15.62 3.11 4.74
CA ARG A 150 -16.98 3.69 4.66
C ARG A 150 -16.92 5.04 3.96
N GLN A 151 -18.06 5.46 3.41
CA GLN A 151 -18.31 6.80 2.89
C GLN A 151 -17.14 7.38 2.06
N HIS A 152 -16.67 8.54 2.42
CA HIS A 152 -15.64 9.27 1.69
C HIS A 152 -14.32 8.51 1.61
N GLY A 153 -13.88 7.91 2.72
CA GLY A 153 -12.64 7.12 2.77
C GLY A 153 -12.67 5.90 1.85
N LEU A 154 -13.83 5.26 1.69
CA LEU A 154 -14.00 4.15 0.76
C LEU A 154 -13.81 4.62 -0.69
N LEU A 155 -14.47 5.72 -1.09
CA LEU A 155 -14.34 6.25 -2.45
C LEU A 155 -12.92 6.76 -2.73
N GLN A 156 -12.29 7.41 -1.77
CA GLN A 156 -10.90 7.86 -1.90
C GLN A 156 -9.94 6.68 -2.12
N ALA A 157 -10.04 5.63 -1.31
CA ALA A 157 -9.21 4.44 -1.45
C ALA A 157 -9.45 3.74 -2.80
N PHE A 158 -10.72 3.56 -3.19
CA PHE A 158 -11.07 2.90 -4.44
C PHE A 158 -10.58 3.67 -5.66
N SER A 159 -10.58 4.99 -5.60
CA SER A 159 -10.10 5.84 -6.69
C SER A 159 -8.59 5.73 -6.95
N ARG A 160 -7.81 5.11 -6.03
CA ARG A 160 -6.35 4.95 -6.22
C ARG A 160 -5.98 4.09 -7.42
N THR A 161 -6.84 3.16 -7.83
CA THR A 161 -6.56 2.21 -8.91
C THR A 161 -7.21 2.59 -10.25
N ASN A 162 -8.07 3.60 -10.29
CA ASN A 162 -8.87 3.92 -11.49
C ASN A 162 -8.11 4.72 -12.57
N ARG A 163 -6.87 5.10 -12.33
CA ARG A 163 -6.06 5.84 -13.31
C ARG A 163 -5.75 4.99 -14.54
N ILE A 164 -6.05 5.52 -15.70
CA ILE A 164 -5.71 4.89 -16.98
C ILE A 164 -4.22 5.14 -17.26
N LEU A 165 -3.48 4.09 -17.58
CA LEU A 165 -2.08 4.20 -17.99
C LEU A 165 -1.96 4.24 -19.52
N ASN A 166 -2.61 3.28 -20.19
CA ASN A 166 -2.59 3.12 -21.66
C ASN A 166 -3.66 2.08 -22.06
N ARG A 167 -3.57 1.55 -23.28
CA ARG A 167 -4.48 0.51 -23.77
C ARG A 167 -4.43 -0.80 -22.97
N VAL A 168 -3.38 -1.03 -22.19
CA VAL A 168 -3.20 -2.26 -21.38
C VAL A 168 -3.89 -2.12 -20.04
N LYS A 169 -3.79 -0.95 -19.38
CA LYS A 169 -4.50 -0.67 -18.12
C LYS A 169 -5.55 0.40 -18.36
N THR A 170 -6.78 -0.02 -18.55
CA THR A 170 -7.95 0.85 -18.77
C THR A 170 -8.85 0.97 -17.54
N TYR A 171 -8.64 0.12 -16.53
CA TYR A 171 -9.37 0.13 -15.25
C TYR A 171 -8.47 -0.38 -14.13
N GLY A 172 -8.95 -0.25 -12.90
CA GLY A 172 -8.34 -0.85 -11.71
C GLY A 172 -9.21 -1.98 -11.15
N ASN A 173 -8.62 -2.77 -10.27
CA ASN A 173 -9.28 -3.86 -9.57
C ASN A 173 -9.32 -3.56 -8.08
N ILE A 174 -10.43 -3.90 -7.44
CA ILE A 174 -10.59 -3.82 -5.99
C ILE A 174 -11.01 -5.20 -5.52
N VAL A 175 -10.26 -5.76 -4.57
CA VAL A 175 -10.53 -7.06 -3.98
C VAL A 175 -10.73 -6.87 -2.48
N CYS A 176 -11.97 -7.08 -2.04
CA CYS A 176 -12.34 -6.93 -0.64
C CYS A 176 -12.36 -8.29 0.06
N PHE A 177 -11.69 -8.38 1.20
CA PHE A 177 -11.75 -9.54 2.10
C PHE A 177 -12.85 -9.40 3.17
N ARG A 178 -13.53 -8.26 3.16
CA ARG A 178 -14.69 -7.96 4.02
C ARG A 178 -15.88 -7.65 3.16
N ASP A 179 -17.07 -7.82 3.72
CA ASP A 179 -18.30 -7.38 3.05
C ASP A 179 -18.40 -5.85 3.08
N LEU A 180 -18.09 -5.25 1.96
CA LEU A 180 -18.18 -3.80 1.74
C LEU A 180 -19.28 -3.43 0.73
N GLU A 181 -20.14 -4.37 0.33
CA GLU A 181 -21.15 -4.12 -0.69
C GLU A 181 -22.08 -2.98 -0.29
N LYS A 182 -22.70 -3.10 0.89
CA LYS A 182 -23.58 -2.05 1.41
C LYS A 182 -22.86 -0.71 1.58
N ALA A 183 -21.66 -0.72 2.18
CA ALA A 183 -20.88 0.50 2.36
C ALA A 183 -20.54 1.18 1.03
N THR A 184 -20.31 0.40 -0.03
CA THR A 184 -20.05 0.90 -1.38
C THR A 184 -21.31 1.54 -1.98
N GLN A 185 -22.46 0.89 -1.88
CA GLN A 185 -23.74 1.40 -2.36
C GLN A 185 -24.13 2.70 -1.65
N ASP A 186 -24.02 2.73 -0.32
CA ASP A 186 -24.30 3.91 0.49
C ASP A 186 -23.39 5.08 0.11
N SER A 187 -22.09 4.81 -0.11
CA SER A 187 -21.12 5.84 -0.50
C SER A 187 -21.41 6.41 -1.90
N ILE A 188 -21.76 5.56 -2.86
CA ILE A 188 -22.13 6.00 -4.20
C ILE A 188 -23.42 6.84 -4.14
N SER A 189 -24.38 6.47 -3.31
CA SER A 189 -25.64 7.21 -3.17
C SER A 189 -25.47 8.59 -2.54
N LEU A 190 -24.44 8.76 -1.69
CA LEU A 190 -24.17 10.04 -1.01
C LEU A 190 -23.35 11.00 -1.88
N PHE A 191 -22.48 10.50 -2.73
CA PHE A 191 -21.45 11.30 -3.43
C PHE A 191 -21.44 11.07 -4.96
N GLY A 192 -22.31 10.23 -5.50
CA GLY A 192 -22.41 9.89 -6.92
C GLY A 192 -23.42 10.71 -7.72
#